data_a12d46c4ede688f42038efde105556ae
#
_entry.id   a12d46c4ede688f42038efde105556ae
#
_cell.length_a   1.000
_cell.length_b   1.000
_cell.length_c   1.000
_cell.angle_alpha   90.00
_cell.angle_beta   90.00
_cell.angle_gamma   90.00
#
_symmetry.space_group_name_H-M   'P 1'
#
loop_
_entity.id
_entity.type
_entity.pdbx_description
1 polymer ?
#
loop_
_entity_poly.entity_id
_entity_poly.type
_entity_poly.pdbx_seq_one_letter_code
_entity_poly.pdbx_strand_id
1 'polypeptide(L)'
;MSLKISATKSFGRFNWKLYTALLLTAVLPTIYTTVRINYLGNIPGDWGFNIASQLAWVNLMLEVVQEALILPLFYCIGITIANREETINRVRTGMTVTLGLYLVFTVVILLFATQLTEWMAQNPDTISATAEYIRLEMVGTTLFSMVRFLIIVFILLDMKEHIYAILGIQVVTSIALDSYFLSDLDFSLQLGVNGIAYSNAIASFITLVYAITVFSRKMDMGFSDWKESHDYSWMGSWWDVGKYSGLDSFVRNIFYMIFIVKMMNVVEEQGTYWVANGFIWGWLLLPFYPLADLLKQDTSGPNTIDHKEKTYAYFGIATVMCILWIVTIPFWGTFVSEVLNASDYEKIVGLVLILLPFYILFSYNTLMDSVFYGKGRTELLAIQSIVTNVSVYGTAFILFKMDVFSPTLTTIALLFGTGIAVDSIVTFSMYRKLLQESNGML
;
A
#
# COMPACT_ATOMS: atom_id res chain seq x y z
N MET A 1 -24.95 -21.98 -23.92
CA MET A 1 -23.94 -23.03 -24.16
C MET A 1 -22.52 -22.40 -24.34
N SER A 2 -22.37 -21.24 -24.99
CA SER A 2 -21.08 -20.56 -25.22
C SER A 2 -20.37 -20.07 -23.94
N LEU A 3 -21.09 -19.52 -22.98
CA LEU A 3 -20.53 -18.96 -21.73
C LEU A 3 -19.86 -20.03 -20.84
N LYS A 4 -20.48 -21.23 -20.74
CA LYS A 4 -19.92 -22.37 -19.97
C LYS A 4 -18.61 -22.88 -20.57
N ILE A 5 -18.54 -22.96 -21.88
CA ILE A 5 -17.34 -23.43 -22.60
C ILE A 5 -16.20 -22.40 -22.47
N SER A 6 -16.53 -21.13 -22.55
CA SER A 6 -15.55 -20.03 -22.39
C SER A 6 -15.01 -19.95 -20.96
N ALA A 7 -15.87 -20.10 -19.94
CA ALA A 7 -15.45 -20.12 -18.55
C ALA A 7 -14.50 -21.31 -18.25
N THR A 8 -14.87 -22.53 -18.66
CA THR A 8 -14.03 -23.72 -18.43
C THR A 8 -12.66 -23.60 -19.09
N LYS A 9 -12.59 -23.03 -20.30
CA LYS A 9 -11.31 -22.75 -20.97
C LYS A 9 -10.47 -21.70 -20.22
N SER A 10 -11.12 -20.67 -19.70
CA SER A 10 -10.44 -19.63 -18.93
C SER A 10 -9.81 -20.16 -17.65
N PHE A 11 -10.56 -20.98 -16.87
CA PHE A 11 -10.05 -21.63 -15.66
C PHE A 11 -8.90 -22.62 -15.95
N GLY A 12 -8.94 -23.34 -17.08
CA GLY A 12 -7.87 -24.26 -17.49
C GLY A 12 -6.56 -23.54 -17.89
N ARG A 13 -6.65 -22.26 -18.25
CA ARG A 13 -5.49 -21.43 -18.61
C ARG A 13 -4.94 -20.59 -17.45
N PHE A 14 -5.64 -20.55 -16.33
CA PHE A 14 -5.24 -19.78 -15.16
C PHE A 14 -3.94 -20.31 -14.56
N ASN A 15 -2.97 -19.46 -14.33
CA ASN A 15 -1.66 -19.84 -13.80
C ASN A 15 -1.68 -19.99 -12.27
N TRP A 16 -2.25 -21.08 -11.78
CA TRP A 16 -2.35 -21.40 -10.35
C TRP A 16 -0.99 -21.41 -9.66
N LYS A 17 0.05 -21.89 -10.34
CA LYS A 17 1.41 -21.95 -9.75
C LYS A 17 1.96 -20.55 -9.44
N LEU A 18 1.80 -19.63 -10.38
CA LEU A 18 2.26 -18.25 -10.18
C LEU A 18 1.36 -17.52 -9.17
N TYR A 19 0.05 -17.72 -9.23
CA TYR A 19 -0.89 -17.17 -8.26
C TYR A 19 -0.53 -17.58 -6.82
N THR A 20 -0.31 -18.88 -6.57
CA THR A 20 0.07 -19.38 -5.24
C THR A 20 1.40 -18.82 -4.78
N ALA A 21 2.39 -18.70 -5.67
CA ALA A 21 3.69 -18.10 -5.33
C ALA A 21 3.54 -16.64 -4.92
N LEU A 22 2.77 -15.84 -5.67
CA LEU A 22 2.50 -14.43 -5.34
C LEU A 22 1.69 -14.30 -4.05
N LEU A 23 0.73 -15.20 -3.81
CA LEU A 23 -0.06 -15.22 -2.58
C LEU A 23 0.82 -15.48 -1.36
N LEU A 24 1.73 -16.45 -1.43
CA LEU A 24 2.65 -16.74 -0.34
C LEU A 24 3.55 -15.54 -0.02
N THR A 25 4.02 -14.81 -1.03
CA THR A 25 4.81 -13.59 -0.78
C THR A 25 4.00 -12.46 -0.16
N ALA A 26 2.71 -12.36 -0.46
CA ALA A 26 1.82 -11.36 0.13
C ALA A 26 1.44 -11.70 1.59
N VAL A 27 1.39 -12.99 1.96
CA VAL A 27 1.09 -13.45 3.32
C VAL A 27 2.18 -13.03 4.32
N LEU A 28 3.45 -13.04 3.93
CA LEU A 28 4.55 -12.77 4.85
C LEU A 28 4.47 -11.39 5.55
N PRO A 29 4.27 -10.27 4.85
CA PRO A 29 4.07 -8.98 5.50
C PRO A 29 2.83 -8.95 6.41
N THR A 30 1.76 -9.62 6.04
CA THR A 30 0.53 -9.70 6.83
C THR A 30 0.76 -10.43 8.16
N ILE A 31 1.56 -11.50 8.17
CA ILE A 31 1.88 -12.23 9.40
C ILE A 31 2.59 -11.33 10.40
N TYR A 32 3.67 -10.65 10.01
CA TYR A 32 4.39 -9.81 10.99
C TYR A 32 3.57 -8.59 11.43
N THR A 33 2.76 -8.02 10.55
CA THR A 33 1.83 -6.93 10.91
C THR A 33 0.77 -7.42 11.90
N THR A 34 0.25 -8.63 11.73
CA THR A 34 -0.70 -9.25 12.65
C THR A 34 -0.08 -9.47 14.04
N VAL A 35 1.14 -9.99 14.11
CA VAL A 35 1.89 -10.15 15.38
C VAL A 35 2.09 -8.79 16.06
N ARG A 36 2.46 -7.76 15.31
CA ARG A 36 2.60 -6.39 15.82
C ARG A 36 1.30 -5.83 16.37
N ILE A 37 0.18 -5.99 15.65
CA ILE A 37 -1.15 -5.55 16.12
C ILE A 37 -1.52 -6.28 17.41
N ASN A 38 -1.25 -7.60 17.50
CA ASN A 38 -1.48 -8.39 18.71
C ASN A 38 -0.73 -7.81 19.91
N TYR A 39 0.55 -7.50 19.78
CA TYR A 39 1.33 -6.89 20.86
C TYR A 39 0.83 -5.49 21.24
N LEU A 40 0.38 -4.69 20.26
CA LEU A 40 -0.20 -3.37 20.52
C LEU A 40 -1.50 -3.45 21.34
N GLY A 41 -2.28 -4.53 21.18
CA GLY A 41 -3.50 -4.76 21.95
C GLY A 41 -3.25 -4.97 23.45
N ASN A 42 -2.02 -5.28 23.87
CA ASN A 42 -1.64 -5.36 25.30
C ASN A 42 -1.40 -3.99 25.93
N ILE A 43 -1.30 -2.91 25.14
CA ILE A 43 -1.14 -1.56 25.67
C ILE A 43 -2.50 -1.04 26.17
N PRO A 44 -2.60 -0.61 27.46
CA PRO A 44 -3.86 -0.22 28.06
C PRO A 44 -4.58 0.92 27.32
N GLY A 45 -5.91 0.88 27.28
CA GLY A 45 -6.76 1.97 26.85
C GLY A 45 -6.74 2.25 25.34
N ASP A 46 -6.45 1.25 24.50
CA ASP A 46 -6.36 1.35 23.04
C ASP A 46 -5.35 2.41 22.52
N TRP A 47 -4.54 2.96 23.42
CA TRP A 47 -3.53 3.95 23.10
C TRP A 47 -2.50 3.44 22.09
N GLY A 48 -2.20 2.13 22.16
CA GLY A 48 -1.32 1.47 21.22
C GLY A 48 -1.80 1.61 19.78
N PHE A 49 -3.06 1.32 19.53
CA PHE A 49 -3.68 1.44 18.19
C PHE A 49 -3.84 2.91 17.79
N ASN A 50 -4.25 3.77 18.71
CA ASN A 50 -4.47 5.18 18.45
C ASN A 50 -3.18 5.87 18.02
N ILE A 51 -2.06 5.67 18.74
CA ILE A 51 -0.77 6.26 18.43
C ILE A 51 -0.18 5.65 17.14
N ALA A 52 -0.14 4.32 17.04
CA ALA A 52 0.44 3.63 15.87
C ALA A 52 -0.30 3.97 14.56
N SER A 53 -1.61 4.14 14.63
CA SER A 53 -2.45 4.49 13.46
C SER A 53 -2.12 5.86 12.86
N GLN A 54 -1.51 6.75 13.63
CA GLN A 54 -1.15 8.09 13.15
C GLN A 54 -0.03 8.07 12.09
N LEU A 55 0.72 6.99 12.01
CA LEU A 55 1.67 6.81 10.90
C LEU A 55 0.98 6.75 9.54
N ALA A 56 -0.33 6.45 9.49
CA ALA A 56 -1.08 6.38 8.24
C ALA A 56 -1.01 7.69 7.44
N TRP A 57 -1.26 8.84 8.06
CA TRP A 57 -1.20 10.12 7.35
C TRP A 57 0.22 10.52 6.95
N VAL A 58 1.25 10.16 7.74
CA VAL A 58 2.65 10.34 7.38
C VAL A 58 2.98 9.52 6.13
N ASN A 59 2.55 8.25 6.11
CA ASN A 59 2.77 7.37 4.98
C ASN A 59 2.10 7.87 3.70
N LEU A 60 0.89 8.46 3.79
CA LEU A 60 0.21 9.08 2.65
C LEU A 60 1.02 10.24 2.06
N MET A 61 1.63 11.07 2.89
CA MET A 61 2.52 12.15 2.43
C MET A 61 3.78 11.58 1.75
N LEU A 62 4.38 10.55 2.34
CA LEU A 62 5.58 9.90 1.80
C LEU A 62 5.30 9.08 0.54
N GLU A 63 4.09 8.56 0.37
CA GLU A 63 3.65 7.87 -0.84
C GLU A 63 3.70 8.81 -2.06
N VAL A 64 3.34 10.08 -1.90
CA VAL A 64 3.50 11.08 -2.97
C VAL A 64 4.95 11.17 -3.44
N VAL A 65 5.89 11.23 -2.50
CA VAL A 65 7.33 11.25 -2.81
C VAL A 65 7.77 9.95 -3.46
N GLN A 66 7.28 8.82 -2.98
CA GLN A 66 7.57 7.50 -3.53
C GLN A 66 7.07 7.38 -4.98
N GLU A 67 5.84 7.77 -5.25
CA GLU A 67 5.26 7.69 -6.59
C GLU A 67 5.92 8.69 -7.56
N ALA A 68 6.34 9.86 -7.08
CA ALA A 68 7.06 10.82 -7.89
C ALA A 68 8.49 10.40 -8.23
N LEU A 69 9.18 9.70 -7.34
CA LEU A 69 10.62 9.40 -7.48
C LEU A 69 10.91 7.93 -7.78
N ILE A 70 10.29 7.01 -7.04
CA ILE A 70 10.66 5.59 -7.07
C ILE A 70 9.99 4.86 -8.23
N LEU A 71 8.70 5.09 -8.49
CA LEU A 71 8.01 4.43 -9.61
C LEU A 71 8.60 4.74 -10.98
N PRO A 72 8.99 5.98 -11.32
CA PRO A 72 9.58 6.28 -12.62
C PRO A 72 10.91 5.59 -12.88
N LEU A 73 11.58 5.07 -11.85
CA LEU A 73 12.84 4.33 -12.01
C LEU A 73 12.70 3.07 -12.85
N PHE A 74 11.51 2.45 -12.86
CA PHE A 74 11.25 1.33 -13.77
C PHE A 74 11.57 1.69 -15.22
N TYR A 75 11.20 2.88 -15.65
CA TYR A 75 11.53 3.39 -16.97
C TYR A 75 12.97 3.89 -17.03
N CYS A 76 13.34 4.82 -16.15
CA CYS A 76 14.61 5.55 -16.25
C CYS A 76 15.85 4.65 -16.07
N ILE A 77 15.77 3.63 -15.21
CA ILE A 77 16.85 2.64 -15.05
C ILE A 77 16.67 1.49 -16.05
N GLY A 78 15.40 1.10 -16.30
CA GLY A 78 15.07 -0.02 -17.19
C GLY A 78 15.68 0.11 -18.59
N ILE A 79 15.72 1.31 -19.16
CA ILE A 79 16.31 1.57 -20.49
C ILE A 79 17.84 1.47 -20.51
N THR A 80 18.52 1.42 -19.35
CA THR A 80 19.99 1.39 -19.27
C THR A 80 20.55 0.02 -18.90
N ILE A 81 19.72 -0.98 -18.62
CA ILE A 81 20.17 -2.29 -18.09
C ILE A 81 21.24 -2.95 -18.95
N ALA A 82 21.20 -2.74 -20.27
CA ALA A 82 22.21 -3.25 -21.21
C ALA A 82 23.57 -2.53 -21.09
N ASN A 83 23.62 -1.34 -20.49
CA ASN A 83 24.83 -0.56 -20.26
C ASN A 83 25.13 -0.50 -18.75
N ARG A 84 26.10 -1.28 -18.30
CA ARG A 84 26.48 -1.40 -16.88
C ARG A 84 26.86 -0.05 -16.25
N GLU A 85 27.70 0.74 -16.92
CA GLU A 85 28.19 2.02 -16.39
C GLU A 85 27.06 3.03 -16.21
N GLU A 86 26.20 3.16 -17.21
CA GLU A 86 25.02 4.02 -17.16
C GLU A 86 24.03 3.56 -16.07
N THR A 87 23.81 2.26 -15.93
CA THR A 87 22.96 1.71 -14.86
C THR A 87 23.53 2.04 -13.49
N ILE A 88 24.83 1.85 -13.26
CA ILE A 88 25.50 2.20 -12.00
C ILE A 88 25.34 3.70 -11.71
N ASN A 89 25.61 4.56 -12.72
CA ASN A 89 25.46 5.99 -12.55
C ASN A 89 24.04 6.38 -12.16
N ARG A 90 23.01 5.85 -12.85
CA ARG A 90 21.61 6.16 -12.54
C ARG A 90 21.16 5.63 -11.19
N VAL A 91 21.62 4.47 -10.77
CA VAL A 91 21.34 3.94 -9.42
C VAL A 91 21.97 4.84 -8.35
N ARG A 92 23.25 5.19 -8.47
CA ARG A 92 23.97 6.04 -7.51
C ARG A 92 23.34 7.43 -7.40
N THR A 93 23.16 8.11 -8.53
CA THR A 93 22.57 9.46 -8.58
C THR A 93 21.12 9.45 -8.13
N GLY A 94 20.34 8.46 -8.57
CA GLY A 94 18.95 8.28 -8.15
C GLY A 94 18.82 8.04 -6.66
N MET A 95 19.64 7.16 -6.07
CA MET A 95 19.68 6.94 -4.62
C MET A 95 20.07 8.21 -3.85
N THR A 96 21.05 8.95 -4.36
CA THR A 96 21.50 10.20 -3.70
C THR A 96 20.39 11.25 -3.68
N VAL A 97 19.69 11.47 -4.80
CA VAL A 97 18.58 12.43 -4.88
C VAL A 97 17.38 11.95 -4.04
N THR A 98 17.02 10.68 -4.15
CA THR A 98 15.92 10.11 -3.36
C THR A 98 16.20 10.23 -1.88
N LEU A 99 17.39 9.83 -1.41
CA LEU A 99 17.80 9.97 -0.02
C LEU A 99 17.76 11.44 0.43
N GLY A 100 18.30 12.35 -0.39
CA GLY A 100 18.30 13.78 -0.09
C GLY A 100 16.89 14.33 0.13
N LEU A 101 15.94 13.98 -0.75
CA LEU A 101 14.55 14.41 -0.62
C LEU A 101 13.86 13.76 0.59
N TYR A 102 14.05 12.47 0.85
CA TYR A 102 13.51 11.83 2.06
C TYR A 102 14.10 12.44 3.33
N LEU A 103 15.38 12.81 3.33
CA LEU A 103 15.99 13.51 4.47
C LEU A 103 15.37 14.91 4.68
N VAL A 104 15.10 15.66 3.62
CA VAL A 104 14.39 16.95 3.74
C VAL A 104 13.00 16.74 4.35
N PHE A 105 12.21 15.78 3.86
CA PHE A 105 10.91 15.44 4.45
C PHE A 105 11.04 14.97 5.89
N THR A 106 12.02 14.14 6.20
CA THR A 106 12.30 13.69 7.56
C THR A 106 12.57 14.89 8.47
N VAL A 107 13.44 15.81 8.08
CA VAL A 107 13.73 17.01 8.86
C VAL A 107 12.48 17.86 9.10
N VAL A 108 11.67 18.07 8.06
CA VAL A 108 10.39 18.79 8.18
C VAL A 108 9.46 18.11 9.19
N ILE A 109 9.29 16.79 9.08
CA ILE A 109 8.44 16.05 10.03
C ILE A 109 9.04 16.07 11.44
N LEU A 110 10.35 15.91 11.62
CA LEU A 110 11.00 15.99 12.93
C LEU A 110 10.74 17.33 13.62
N LEU A 111 10.81 18.43 12.87
CA LEU A 111 10.60 19.78 13.40
C LEU A 111 9.13 20.05 13.73
N PHE A 112 8.21 19.59 12.89
CA PHE A 112 6.79 19.94 12.95
C PHE A 112 5.90 18.78 13.39
N ALA A 113 6.43 17.64 13.88
CA ALA A 113 5.64 16.47 14.24
C ALA A 113 4.50 16.80 15.21
N THR A 114 4.75 17.61 16.24
CA THR A 114 3.73 18.02 17.22
C THR A 114 2.63 18.83 16.55
N GLN A 115 2.97 19.88 15.78
CA GLN A 115 2.01 20.74 15.10
C GLN A 115 1.21 19.99 14.03
N LEU A 116 1.86 19.07 13.33
CA LEU A 116 1.17 18.20 12.34
C LEU A 116 0.20 17.25 13.03
N THR A 117 0.57 16.67 14.16
CA THR A 117 -0.31 15.79 14.96
C THR A 117 -1.50 16.57 15.51
N GLU A 118 -1.30 17.79 16.02
CA GLU A 118 -2.38 18.70 16.42
C GLU A 118 -3.28 19.05 15.25
N TRP A 119 -2.69 19.41 14.09
CA TRP A 119 -3.46 19.72 12.88
C TRP A 119 -4.30 18.52 12.39
N MET A 120 -3.79 17.31 12.58
CA MET A 120 -4.54 16.08 12.31
C MET A 120 -5.63 15.78 13.32
N ALA A 121 -5.84 16.66 14.31
CA ALA A 121 -6.85 16.53 15.38
C ALA A 121 -6.70 15.26 16.21
N GLN A 122 -5.45 14.86 16.50
CA GLN A 122 -5.17 13.77 17.44
C GLN A 122 -5.64 14.14 18.86
N ASN A 123 -6.03 13.13 19.65
CA ASN A 123 -6.42 13.30 21.05
C ASN A 123 -5.30 14.05 21.81
N PRO A 124 -5.63 15.16 22.53
CA PRO A 124 -4.64 15.98 23.23
C PRO A 124 -3.72 15.21 24.17
N ASP A 125 -4.25 14.18 24.86
CA ASP A 125 -3.49 13.37 25.82
C ASP A 125 -2.41 12.50 25.15
N THR A 126 -2.54 12.22 23.85
CA THR A 126 -1.60 11.36 23.10
C THR A 126 -0.72 12.11 22.12
N ILE A 127 -0.89 13.42 21.93
CA ILE A 127 -0.11 14.23 20.98
C ILE A 127 1.40 14.08 21.20
N SER A 128 1.85 14.19 22.44
CA SER A 128 3.29 14.13 22.76
C SER A 128 3.88 12.77 22.41
N ALA A 129 3.21 11.68 22.84
CA ALA A 129 3.65 10.31 22.55
C ALA A 129 3.60 10.00 21.05
N THR A 130 2.56 10.47 20.37
CA THR A 130 2.41 10.32 18.91
C THR A 130 3.52 11.04 18.15
N ALA A 131 3.82 12.29 18.54
CA ALA A 131 4.88 13.08 17.91
C ALA A 131 6.27 12.44 18.11
N GLU A 132 6.53 11.88 19.30
CA GLU A 132 7.75 11.14 19.60
C GLU A 132 7.86 9.89 18.73
N TYR A 133 6.80 9.07 18.68
CA TYR A 133 6.74 7.89 17.84
C TYR A 133 7.00 8.20 16.37
N ILE A 134 6.32 9.22 15.81
CA ILE A 134 6.52 9.64 14.41
C ILE A 134 7.97 10.06 14.17
N ARG A 135 8.58 10.82 15.08
CA ARG A 135 10.00 11.22 14.94
C ARG A 135 10.93 10.02 14.86
N LEU A 136 10.73 9.03 15.72
CA LEU A 136 11.54 7.81 15.73
C LEU A 136 11.31 6.98 14.45
N GLU A 137 10.06 6.85 14.01
CA GLU A 137 9.65 6.07 12.84
C GLU A 137 10.22 6.64 11.53
N MET A 138 10.44 7.95 11.44
CA MET A 138 11.03 8.59 10.26
C MET A 138 12.42 8.08 9.92
N VAL A 139 13.18 7.59 10.90
CA VAL A 139 14.49 6.96 10.66
C VAL A 139 14.32 5.66 9.88
N GLY A 140 13.45 4.78 10.38
CA GLY A 140 13.14 3.50 9.74
C GLY A 140 12.57 3.69 8.33
N THR A 141 11.65 4.63 8.19
CA THR A 141 10.98 4.94 6.92
C THR A 141 11.97 5.46 5.87
N THR A 142 12.90 6.33 6.25
CA THR A 142 13.94 6.84 5.34
C THR A 142 14.86 5.72 4.88
N LEU A 143 15.30 4.84 5.76
CA LEU A 143 16.12 3.68 5.39
C LEU A 143 15.34 2.71 4.49
N PHE A 144 14.08 2.46 4.79
CA PHE A 144 13.24 1.55 4.01
C PHE A 144 12.93 2.10 2.62
N SER A 145 12.84 3.41 2.44
CA SER A 145 12.68 4.02 1.10
C SER A 145 13.86 3.67 0.18
N MET A 146 15.08 3.58 0.72
CA MET A 146 16.26 3.15 -0.04
C MET A 146 16.21 1.65 -0.37
N VAL A 147 15.66 0.83 0.54
CA VAL A 147 15.41 -0.60 0.26
C VAL A 147 14.40 -0.73 -0.89
N ARG A 148 13.30 0.02 -0.88
CA ARG A 148 12.30 0.04 -1.98
C ARG A 148 12.92 0.45 -3.31
N PHE A 149 13.80 1.45 -3.30
CA PHE A 149 14.56 1.85 -4.49
C PHE A 149 15.35 0.66 -5.06
N LEU A 150 16.12 -0.03 -4.21
CA LEU A 150 16.92 -1.17 -4.64
C LEU A 150 16.08 -2.39 -5.03
N ILE A 151 14.91 -2.60 -4.44
CA ILE A 151 13.96 -3.64 -4.87
C ILE A 151 13.56 -3.43 -6.34
N ILE A 152 13.27 -2.19 -6.76
CA ILE A 152 12.97 -1.90 -8.17
C ILE A 152 14.18 -2.25 -9.05
N VAL A 153 15.37 -1.86 -8.65
CA VAL A 153 16.60 -2.20 -9.38
C VAL A 153 16.75 -3.73 -9.50
N PHE A 154 16.45 -4.48 -8.44
CA PHE A 154 16.51 -5.94 -8.45
C PHE A 154 15.45 -6.58 -9.35
N ILE A 155 14.24 -5.99 -9.40
CA ILE A 155 13.21 -6.41 -10.35
C ILE A 155 13.71 -6.24 -11.79
N LEU A 156 14.30 -5.09 -12.10
CA LEU A 156 14.82 -4.77 -13.43
C LEU A 156 16.01 -5.67 -13.84
N LEU A 157 16.84 -6.07 -12.88
CA LEU A 157 17.98 -6.97 -13.06
C LEU A 157 17.61 -8.46 -12.96
N ASP A 158 16.33 -8.81 -12.86
CA ASP A 158 15.78 -10.18 -12.68
C ASP A 158 16.37 -10.94 -11.48
N MET A 159 16.63 -10.23 -10.38
CA MET A 159 17.24 -10.75 -9.16
C MET A 159 16.19 -11.19 -8.12
N LYS A 160 15.24 -12.01 -8.51
CA LYS A 160 14.05 -12.40 -7.70
C LYS A 160 14.43 -13.02 -6.35
N GLU A 161 15.46 -13.88 -6.31
CA GLU A 161 15.90 -14.55 -5.10
C GLU A 161 16.31 -13.57 -4.01
N HIS A 162 16.92 -12.44 -4.39
CA HIS A 162 17.33 -11.42 -3.43
C HIS A 162 16.14 -10.58 -2.93
N ILE A 163 15.10 -10.41 -3.73
CA ILE A 163 13.85 -9.78 -3.29
C ILE A 163 13.18 -10.64 -2.21
N TYR A 164 13.08 -11.95 -2.43
CA TYR A 164 12.56 -12.87 -1.41
C TYR A 164 13.44 -12.89 -0.15
N ALA A 165 14.76 -12.83 -0.30
CA ALA A 165 15.67 -12.74 0.84
C ALA A 165 15.45 -11.44 1.65
N ILE A 166 15.28 -10.28 1.00
CA ILE A 166 14.94 -9.01 1.66
C ILE A 166 13.66 -9.16 2.46
N LEU A 167 12.59 -9.69 1.84
CA LEU A 167 11.30 -9.90 2.52
C LEU A 167 11.44 -10.86 3.71
N GLY A 168 12.17 -11.96 3.54
CA GLY A 168 12.43 -12.92 4.62
C GLY A 168 13.21 -12.30 5.78
N ILE A 169 14.29 -11.58 5.49
CA ILE A 169 15.09 -10.86 6.50
C ILE A 169 14.20 -9.86 7.24
N GLN A 170 13.42 -9.08 6.52
CA GLN A 170 12.53 -8.07 7.12
C GLN A 170 11.51 -8.71 8.05
N VAL A 171 10.81 -9.76 7.62
CA VAL A 171 9.79 -10.44 8.43
C VAL A 171 10.40 -11.04 9.70
N VAL A 172 11.46 -11.81 9.56
CA VAL A 172 12.12 -12.48 10.71
C VAL A 172 12.67 -11.46 11.69
N THR A 173 13.35 -10.42 11.18
CA THR A 173 13.94 -9.37 12.02
C THR A 173 12.85 -8.57 12.72
N SER A 174 11.76 -8.19 12.00
CA SER A 174 10.65 -7.43 12.60
C SER A 174 9.96 -8.22 13.71
N ILE A 175 9.62 -9.49 13.50
CA ILE A 175 8.99 -10.32 14.54
C ILE A 175 9.92 -10.47 15.75
N ALA A 176 11.19 -10.75 15.55
CA ALA A 176 12.15 -10.91 16.63
C ALA A 176 12.32 -9.62 17.44
N LEU A 177 12.45 -8.48 16.75
CA LEU A 177 12.62 -7.19 17.40
C LEU A 177 11.32 -6.68 18.06
N ASP A 178 10.16 -6.89 17.44
CA ASP A 178 8.88 -6.55 18.08
C ASP A 178 8.64 -7.40 19.33
N SER A 179 9.02 -8.69 19.30
CA SER A 179 8.99 -9.54 20.51
C SER A 179 9.93 -9.04 21.60
N TYR A 180 11.05 -8.40 21.24
CA TYR A 180 12.02 -7.88 22.20
C TYR A 180 11.67 -6.46 22.69
N PHE A 181 11.12 -5.60 21.84
CA PHE A 181 10.86 -4.19 22.19
C PHE A 181 9.44 -3.91 22.60
N LEU A 182 8.44 -4.66 22.10
CA LEU A 182 7.03 -4.31 22.20
C LEU A 182 6.22 -5.30 23.03
N SER A 183 6.55 -6.61 23.00
CA SER A 183 5.73 -7.66 23.60
C SER A 183 5.65 -7.57 25.14
N ASP A 184 4.76 -8.35 25.73
CA ASP A 184 4.62 -8.58 27.18
C ASP A 184 5.43 -9.77 27.70
N LEU A 185 6.32 -10.35 26.88
CA LEU A 185 7.20 -11.44 27.27
C LEU A 185 8.23 -11.00 28.32
N ASP A 186 8.62 -11.89 29.22
CA ASP A 186 9.52 -11.60 30.35
C ASP A 186 10.87 -10.95 29.96
N PHE A 187 11.35 -11.23 28.76
CA PHE A 187 12.61 -10.66 28.22
C PHE A 187 12.43 -9.35 27.44
N SER A 188 11.19 -8.89 27.27
CA SER A 188 10.91 -7.69 26.49
C SER A 188 11.23 -6.42 27.26
N LEU A 189 11.69 -5.40 26.54
CA LEU A 189 11.93 -4.06 27.08
C LEU A 189 10.64 -3.26 27.26
N GLN A 190 9.51 -3.69 26.72
CA GLN A 190 8.19 -3.07 26.84
C GLN A 190 8.20 -1.56 26.52
N LEU A 191 8.83 -1.17 25.43
CA LEU A 191 8.97 0.24 25.01
C LEU A 191 7.68 0.85 24.45
N GLY A 192 6.56 0.14 24.52
CA GLY A 192 5.28 0.58 23.96
C GLY A 192 5.38 0.80 22.45
N VAL A 193 4.62 1.74 21.92
CA VAL A 193 4.56 2.01 20.47
C VAL A 193 5.93 2.42 19.90
N ASN A 194 6.79 3.06 20.67
CA ASN A 194 8.15 3.41 20.26
C ASN A 194 9.01 2.17 19.91
N GLY A 195 8.69 1.00 20.50
CA GLY A 195 9.33 -0.27 20.14
C GLY A 195 9.21 -0.61 18.66
N ILE A 196 8.07 -0.27 18.04
CA ILE A 196 7.85 -0.46 16.59
C ILE A 196 8.86 0.33 15.78
N ALA A 197 9.08 1.60 16.14
CA ALA A 197 9.99 2.47 15.42
C ALA A 197 11.44 1.96 15.49
N TYR A 198 11.88 1.47 16.65
CA TYR A 198 13.19 0.84 16.79
C TYR A 198 13.30 -0.45 15.95
N SER A 199 12.28 -1.31 15.98
CA SER A 199 12.23 -2.52 15.16
C SER A 199 12.31 -2.18 13.68
N ASN A 200 11.54 -1.22 13.21
CA ASN A 200 11.52 -0.79 11.82
C ASN A 200 12.86 -0.18 11.38
N ALA A 201 13.49 0.64 12.22
CA ALA A 201 14.79 1.24 11.92
C ALA A 201 15.88 0.18 11.78
N ILE A 202 15.96 -0.78 12.72
CA ILE A 202 16.97 -1.84 12.72
C ILE A 202 16.72 -2.79 11.55
N ALA A 203 15.48 -3.25 11.33
CA ALA A 203 15.14 -4.15 10.23
C ALA A 203 15.42 -3.49 8.86
N SER A 204 15.10 -2.21 8.71
CA SER A 204 15.38 -1.44 7.50
C SER A 204 16.87 -1.24 7.27
N PHE A 205 17.64 -1.01 8.33
CA PHE A 205 19.11 -0.91 8.24
C PHE A 205 19.74 -2.23 7.78
N ILE A 206 19.35 -3.35 8.40
CA ILE A 206 19.88 -4.69 8.03
C ILE A 206 19.54 -5.01 6.57
N THR A 207 18.29 -4.79 6.16
CA THR A 207 17.86 -5.05 4.78
C THR A 207 18.54 -4.12 3.79
N LEU A 208 18.79 -2.86 4.14
CA LEU A 208 19.51 -1.91 3.29
C LEU A 208 20.96 -2.32 3.09
N VAL A 209 21.66 -2.69 4.16
CA VAL A 209 23.04 -3.20 4.08
C VAL A 209 23.13 -4.45 3.20
N TYR A 210 22.19 -5.38 3.36
CA TYR A 210 22.09 -6.54 2.50
C TYR A 210 21.88 -6.13 1.03
N ALA A 211 20.90 -5.27 0.74
CA ALA A 211 20.57 -4.85 -0.62
C ALA A 211 21.74 -4.12 -1.30
N ILE A 212 22.41 -3.19 -0.62
CA ILE A 212 23.60 -2.49 -1.14
C ILE A 212 24.73 -3.49 -1.44
N THR A 213 24.97 -4.42 -0.53
CA THR A 213 26.02 -5.43 -0.71
C THR A 213 25.76 -6.32 -1.92
N VAL A 214 24.52 -6.76 -2.07
CA VAL A 214 24.10 -7.60 -3.22
C VAL A 214 24.22 -6.82 -4.53
N PHE A 215 23.73 -5.56 -4.56
CA PHE A 215 23.85 -4.71 -5.74
C PHE A 215 25.32 -4.48 -6.11
N SER A 216 26.16 -4.12 -5.15
CA SER A 216 27.59 -3.88 -5.38
C SER A 216 28.30 -5.12 -5.93
N ARG A 217 28.02 -6.30 -5.39
CA ARG A 217 28.56 -7.56 -5.92
C ARG A 217 28.07 -7.88 -7.32
N LYS A 218 26.79 -7.65 -7.60
CA LYS A 218 26.20 -7.88 -8.94
C LYS A 218 26.81 -6.99 -10.00
N MET A 219 27.10 -5.76 -9.63
CA MET A 219 27.68 -4.74 -10.51
C MET A 219 29.20 -4.68 -10.43
N ASP A 220 29.84 -5.60 -9.72
CA ASP A 220 31.29 -5.64 -9.52
C ASP A 220 31.84 -4.26 -9.11
N MET A 221 31.22 -3.68 -8.07
CA MET A 221 31.54 -2.34 -7.56
C MET A 221 32.33 -2.43 -6.25
N GLY A 222 33.43 -1.70 -6.20
CA GLY A 222 34.16 -1.44 -4.95
C GLY A 222 33.61 -0.23 -4.19
N PHE A 223 34.15 0.01 -3.00
CA PHE A 223 33.76 1.20 -2.20
C PHE A 223 34.13 2.52 -2.88
N SER A 224 35.20 2.54 -3.69
CA SER A 224 35.61 3.69 -4.51
C SER A 224 34.57 4.11 -5.51
N ASP A 225 33.89 3.14 -6.14
CA ASP A 225 32.95 3.38 -7.23
C ASP A 225 31.71 4.14 -6.76
N TRP A 226 31.34 3.97 -5.49
CA TRP A 226 30.27 4.78 -4.86
C TRP A 226 30.62 6.26 -4.70
N LYS A 227 31.91 6.62 -4.76
CA LYS A 227 32.43 7.99 -4.60
C LYS A 227 32.81 8.67 -5.93
N GLU A 228 32.74 7.98 -7.04
CA GLU A 228 33.02 8.55 -8.36
C GLU A 228 32.09 9.70 -8.70
N SER A 229 32.50 10.53 -9.68
CA SER A 229 31.69 11.63 -10.17
C SER A 229 30.32 11.18 -10.64
N HIS A 230 29.28 11.94 -10.34
CA HIS A 230 27.90 11.64 -10.62
C HIS A 230 27.44 12.44 -11.83
N ASP A 231 26.91 11.77 -12.87
CA ASP A 231 26.24 12.45 -13.98
C ASP A 231 24.73 12.53 -13.71
N TYR A 232 24.24 13.75 -13.57
CA TYR A 232 22.84 14.07 -13.32
C TYR A 232 22.06 14.46 -14.58
N SER A 233 22.63 14.33 -15.78
CA SER A 233 22.03 14.77 -17.05
C SER A 233 20.67 14.13 -17.34
N TRP A 234 20.43 12.93 -16.84
CA TRP A 234 19.17 12.19 -17.00
C TRP A 234 18.01 12.65 -16.09
N MET A 235 18.29 13.50 -15.09
CA MET A 235 17.29 13.94 -14.10
C MET A 235 16.09 14.64 -14.72
N GLY A 236 16.27 15.36 -15.85
CA GLY A 236 15.16 16.00 -16.55
C GLY A 236 14.12 14.98 -17.01
N SER A 237 14.56 13.88 -17.63
CA SER A 237 13.67 12.80 -18.05
C SER A 237 12.98 12.11 -16.85
N TRP A 238 13.68 11.96 -15.73
CA TRP A 238 13.11 11.39 -14.51
C TRP A 238 11.99 12.27 -13.96
N TRP A 239 12.21 13.60 -13.88
CA TRP A 239 11.20 14.56 -13.45
C TRP A 239 9.98 14.57 -14.39
N ASP A 240 10.20 14.53 -15.70
CA ASP A 240 9.10 14.53 -16.68
C ASP A 240 8.15 13.34 -16.52
N VAL A 241 8.66 12.18 -16.10
CA VAL A 241 7.84 11.00 -15.80
C VAL A 241 7.21 11.10 -14.41
N GLY A 242 7.99 11.53 -13.41
CA GLY A 242 7.59 11.49 -12.00
C GLY A 242 6.58 12.55 -11.59
N LYS A 243 6.62 13.74 -12.19
CA LYS A 243 5.74 14.87 -11.80
C LYS A 243 4.25 14.56 -11.91
N TYR A 244 3.84 13.80 -12.91
CA TYR A 244 2.42 13.46 -13.10
C TYR A 244 1.97 12.35 -12.14
N SER A 245 2.80 11.34 -11.91
CA SER A 245 2.54 10.29 -10.94
C SER A 245 2.47 10.87 -9.51
N GLY A 246 3.42 11.75 -9.16
CA GLY A 246 3.39 12.45 -7.88
C GLY A 246 2.18 13.36 -7.72
N LEU A 247 1.74 14.06 -8.76
CA LEU A 247 0.55 14.92 -8.69
C LEU A 247 -0.74 14.12 -8.49
N ASP A 248 -0.92 13.00 -9.21
CA ASP A 248 -2.05 12.10 -9.01
C ASP A 248 -2.10 11.56 -7.57
N SER A 249 -0.97 11.04 -7.09
CA SER A 249 -0.83 10.55 -5.73
C SER A 249 -1.11 11.65 -4.69
N PHE A 250 -0.61 12.89 -4.92
CA PHE A 250 -0.88 14.02 -4.04
C PHE A 250 -2.38 14.31 -3.91
N VAL A 251 -3.08 14.41 -5.02
CA VAL A 251 -4.53 14.70 -5.02
C VAL A 251 -5.29 13.59 -4.27
N ARG A 252 -5.05 12.33 -4.61
CA ARG A 252 -5.70 11.18 -3.96
C ARG A 252 -5.43 11.16 -2.46
N ASN A 253 -4.18 11.28 -2.07
CA ASN A 253 -3.77 11.13 -0.68
C ASN A 253 -4.17 12.31 0.19
N ILE A 254 -4.18 13.56 -0.32
CA ILE A 254 -4.64 14.72 0.45
C ILE A 254 -6.14 14.63 0.78
N PHE A 255 -6.95 14.19 -0.17
CA PHE A 255 -8.38 13.98 0.08
C PHE A 255 -8.62 12.89 1.13
N TYR A 256 -7.96 11.73 1.00
CA TYR A 256 -8.09 10.65 1.98
C TYR A 256 -7.59 11.08 3.37
N MET A 257 -6.47 11.79 3.45
CA MET A 257 -5.90 12.28 4.70
C MET A 257 -6.87 13.24 5.43
N ILE A 258 -7.48 14.17 4.71
CA ILE A 258 -8.35 15.18 5.31
C ILE A 258 -9.74 14.61 5.63
N PHE A 259 -10.34 13.88 4.70
CA PHE A 259 -11.73 13.45 4.83
C PHE A 259 -11.91 12.12 5.56
N ILE A 260 -10.89 11.29 5.62
CA ILE A 260 -10.97 10.01 6.35
C ILE A 260 -10.10 10.07 7.60
N VAL A 261 -8.77 10.13 7.46
CA VAL A 261 -7.86 10.00 8.62
C VAL A 261 -8.08 11.11 9.64
N LYS A 262 -8.11 12.38 9.21
CA LYS A 262 -8.34 13.50 10.12
C LYS A 262 -9.74 13.46 10.74
N MET A 263 -10.78 13.13 9.99
CA MET A 263 -12.13 13.04 10.55
C MET A 263 -12.27 11.88 11.52
N MET A 264 -11.57 10.75 11.31
CA MET A 264 -11.51 9.67 12.28
C MET A 264 -10.80 10.09 13.59
N ASN A 265 -9.80 10.97 13.51
CA ASN A 265 -9.21 11.57 14.70
C ASN A 265 -10.19 12.50 15.45
N VAL A 266 -10.96 13.33 14.73
CA VAL A 266 -11.97 14.23 15.33
C VAL A 266 -13.00 13.46 16.15
N VAL A 267 -13.34 12.23 15.75
CA VAL A 267 -14.28 11.36 16.49
C VAL A 267 -13.58 10.37 17.39
N GLU A 268 -12.25 10.46 17.54
CA GLU A 268 -11.39 9.60 18.37
C GLU A 268 -11.44 8.11 18.00
N GLU A 269 -11.70 7.79 16.72
CA GLU A 269 -11.90 6.43 16.22
C GLU A 269 -10.81 5.96 15.24
N GLN A 270 -9.71 6.71 15.13
CA GLN A 270 -8.65 6.36 14.16
C GLN A 270 -8.01 5.00 14.48
N GLY A 271 -7.86 4.65 15.76
CA GLY A 271 -7.35 3.34 16.17
C GLY A 271 -8.29 2.21 15.74
N THR A 272 -9.58 2.33 16.04
CA THR A 272 -10.63 1.37 15.62
C THR A 272 -10.65 1.20 14.10
N TYR A 273 -10.63 2.32 13.35
CA TYR A 273 -10.62 2.31 11.89
C TYR A 273 -9.34 1.66 11.34
N TRP A 274 -8.19 1.93 11.95
CA TRP A 274 -6.92 1.36 11.54
C TRP A 274 -6.86 -0.16 11.69
N VAL A 275 -7.35 -0.71 12.81
CA VAL A 275 -7.41 -2.17 13.03
C VAL A 275 -8.40 -2.81 12.04
N ALA A 276 -9.59 -2.20 11.84
CA ALA A 276 -10.55 -2.67 10.85
C ALA A 276 -9.96 -2.70 9.43
N ASN A 277 -9.27 -1.63 9.03
CA ASN A 277 -8.53 -1.57 7.77
C ASN A 277 -7.42 -2.62 7.71
N GLY A 278 -6.65 -2.80 8.77
CA GLY A 278 -5.62 -3.84 8.86
C GLY A 278 -6.19 -5.24 8.62
N PHE A 279 -7.38 -5.53 9.17
CA PHE A 279 -8.09 -6.78 8.93
C PHE A 279 -8.57 -6.91 7.47
N ILE A 280 -9.20 -5.85 6.92
CA ILE A 280 -9.71 -5.86 5.55
C ILE A 280 -8.57 -5.97 4.53
N TRP A 281 -7.59 -5.08 4.60
CA TRP A 281 -6.51 -5.01 3.61
C TRP A 281 -5.48 -6.12 3.80
N GLY A 282 -5.20 -6.49 5.05
CA GLY A 282 -4.22 -7.52 5.37
C GLY A 282 -4.74 -8.94 5.17
N TRP A 283 -6.03 -9.21 5.41
CA TRP A 283 -6.57 -10.57 5.37
C TRP A 283 -7.64 -10.78 4.30
N LEU A 284 -8.66 -9.93 4.24
CA LEU A 284 -9.74 -10.14 3.28
C LEU A 284 -9.27 -9.87 1.83
N LEU A 285 -8.61 -8.74 1.59
CA LEU A 285 -8.14 -8.35 0.26
C LEU A 285 -6.83 -9.02 -0.15
N LEU A 286 -6.10 -9.66 0.78
CA LEU A 286 -4.81 -10.27 0.50
C LEU A 286 -4.80 -11.17 -0.75
N PRO A 287 -5.77 -12.07 -0.98
CA PRO A 287 -5.76 -12.92 -2.16
C PRO A 287 -6.10 -12.19 -3.47
N PHE A 288 -6.65 -10.97 -3.39
CA PHE A 288 -7.00 -10.19 -4.57
C PHE A 288 -5.80 -9.48 -5.23
N TYR A 289 -4.76 -9.12 -4.47
CA TYR A 289 -3.58 -8.46 -5.04
C TYR A 289 -2.84 -9.35 -6.04
N PRO A 290 -2.48 -10.60 -5.72
CA PRO A 290 -1.89 -11.51 -6.69
C PRO A 290 -2.79 -11.78 -7.89
N LEU A 291 -4.12 -11.83 -7.65
CA LEU A 291 -5.11 -12.02 -8.72
C LEU A 291 -5.10 -10.84 -9.70
N ALA A 292 -5.05 -9.61 -9.16
CA ALA A 292 -4.96 -8.37 -9.92
C ALA A 292 -3.66 -8.30 -10.74
N ASP A 293 -2.53 -8.66 -10.14
CA ASP A 293 -1.22 -8.63 -10.80
C ASP A 293 -1.13 -9.65 -11.94
N LEU A 294 -1.68 -10.85 -11.75
CA LEU A 294 -1.78 -11.82 -12.83
C LEU A 294 -2.67 -11.31 -13.98
N LEU A 295 -3.78 -10.67 -13.66
CA LEU A 295 -4.68 -10.13 -14.68
C LEU A 295 -4.01 -9.00 -15.47
N LYS A 296 -3.24 -8.12 -14.83
CA LYS A 296 -2.41 -7.11 -15.50
C LYS A 296 -1.44 -7.77 -16.49
N GLN A 297 -0.75 -8.83 -16.05
CA GLN A 297 0.18 -9.58 -16.89
C GLN A 297 -0.53 -10.24 -18.07
N ASP A 298 -1.64 -10.92 -17.83
CA ASP A 298 -2.40 -11.66 -18.85
C ASP A 298 -3.08 -10.76 -19.88
N THR A 299 -3.36 -9.50 -19.52
CA THR A 299 -3.94 -8.50 -20.43
C THR A 299 -2.90 -7.63 -21.11
N SER A 300 -1.62 -7.72 -20.73
CA SER A 300 -0.52 -7.01 -21.35
C SER A 300 -0.07 -7.68 -22.66
N GLY A 301 0.37 -6.87 -23.63
CA GLY A 301 1.00 -7.33 -24.87
C GLY A 301 0.11 -7.28 -26.12
N PRO A 302 0.74 -7.40 -27.32
CA PRO A 302 0.07 -7.20 -28.60
C PRO A 302 -0.83 -8.37 -29.03
N ASN A 303 -0.61 -9.58 -28.52
CA ASN A 303 -1.37 -10.79 -28.87
C ASN A 303 -2.55 -11.04 -27.93
N THR A 304 -3.36 -10.01 -27.69
CA THR A 304 -4.51 -10.13 -26.83
C THR A 304 -5.63 -10.89 -27.51
N ILE A 305 -5.58 -12.19 -27.34
CA ILE A 305 -6.71 -13.07 -27.59
C ILE A 305 -7.83 -12.64 -26.65
N ASP A 306 -9.02 -12.57 -27.21
CA ASP A 306 -10.31 -12.20 -26.64
C ASP A 306 -10.32 -11.95 -25.11
N HIS A 307 -10.37 -10.67 -24.69
CA HIS A 307 -10.35 -10.27 -23.29
C HIS A 307 -11.41 -10.97 -22.46
N LYS A 308 -12.55 -11.27 -23.06
CA LYS A 308 -13.66 -11.96 -22.39
C LYS A 308 -13.26 -13.35 -21.92
N GLU A 309 -12.58 -14.14 -22.76
CA GLU A 309 -12.20 -15.50 -22.37
C GLU A 309 -11.17 -15.51 -21.24
N LYS A 310 -10.24 -14.55 -21.20
CA LYS A 310 -9.22 -14.49 -20.14
C LYS A 310 -9.77 -14.02 -18.80
N THR A 311 -10.71 -13.09 -18.78
CA THR A 311 -11.18 -12.46 -17.54
C THR A 311 -12.19 -13.30 -16.75
N TYR A 312 -12.90 -14.24 -17.36
CA TYR A 312 -13.92 -15.05 -16.66
C TYR A 312 -13.38 -15.80 -15.43
N ALA A 313 -12.19 -16.39 -15.51
CA ALA A 313 -11.59 -17.10 -14.38
C ALA A 313 -11.33 -16.15 -13.22
N TYR A 314 -10.79 -14.96 -13.50
CA TYR A 314 -10.47 -13.96 -12.49
C TYR A 314 -11.70 -13.47 -11.74
N PHE A 315 -12.76 -13.10 -12.46
CA PHE A 315 -14.04 -12.70 -11.84
C PHE A 315 -14.72 -13.85 -11.11
N GLY A 316 -14.61 -15.09 -11.61
CA GLY A 316 -15.12 -16.27 -10.94
C GLY A 316 -14.39 -16.56 -9.62
N ILE A 317 -13.06 -16.49 -9.61
CA ILE A 317 -12.25 -16.64 -8.40
C ILE A 317 -12.58 -15.54 -7.39
N ALA A 318 -12.68 -14.28 -7.83
CA ALA A 318 -13.08 -13.15 -6.98
C ALA A 318 -14.46 -13.40 -6.35
N THR A 319 -15.42 -13.90 -7.10
CA THR A 319 -16.75 -14.25 -6.57
C THR A 319 -16.66 -15.30 -5.48
N VAL A 320 -15.87 -16.37 -5.69
CA VAL A 320 -15.67 -17.40 -4.65
C VAL A 320 -15.04 -16.81 -3.40
N MET A 321 -14.05 -15.92 -3.53
CA MET A 321 -13.43 -15.23 -2.40
C MET A 321 -14.43 -14.35 -1.63
N CYS A 322 -15.27 -13.58 -2.33
CA CYS A 322 -16.32 -12.78 -1.68
C CYS A 322 -17.35 -13.67 -0.95
N ILE A 323 -17.69 -14.83 -1.50
CA ILE A 323 -18.56 -15.82 -0.81
C ILE A 323 -17.86 -16.33 0.44
N LEU A 324 -16.56 -16.65 0.38
CA LEU A 324 -15.79 -17.07 1.55
C LEU A 324 -15.76 -16.00 2.63
N TRP A 325 -15.68 -14.72 2.30
CA TRP A 325 -15.80 -13.65 3.30
C TRP A 325 -17.13 -13.77 4.06
N ILE A 326 -18.25 -13.89 3.33
CA ILE A 326 -19.59 -13.99 3.95
C ILE A 326 -19.68 -15.24 4.86
N VAL A 327 -19.16 -16.39 4.39
CA VAL A 327 -19.18 -17.64 5.16
C VAL A 327 -18.32 -17.56 6.42
N THR A 328 -17.24 -16.77 6.40
CA THR A 328 -16.32 -16.64 7.53
C THR A 328 -16.71 -15.56 8.53
N ILE A 329 -17.75 -14.75 8.29
CA ILE A 329 -18.22 -13.68 9.21
C ILE A 329 -18.35 -14.18 10.65
N PRO A 330 -18.92 -15.38 10.95
CA PRO A 330 -19.06 -15.83 12.35
C PRO A 330 -17.73 -15.97 13.11
N PHE A 331 -16.61 -16.09 12.41
CA PHE A 331 -15.28 -16.27 13.01
C PHE A 331 -14.51 -14.95 13.16
N TRP A 332 -15.00 -13.84 12.59
CA TRP A 332 -14.28 -12.57 12.59
C TRP A 332 -14.14 -11.98 14.00
N GLY A 333 -15.19 -12.13 14.85
CA GLY A 333 -15.11 -11.70 16.23
C GLY A 333 -13.96 -12.36 16.99
N THR A 334 -13.87 -13.69 16.92
CA THR A 334 -12.78 -14.46 17.55
C THR A 334 -11.41 -14.07 16.98
N PHE A 335 -11.31 -13.88 15.64
CA PHE A 335 -10.05 -13.47 15.03
C PHE A 335 -9.61 -12.08 15.52
N VAL A 336 -10.50 -11.10 15.55
CA VAL A 336 -10.18 -9.74 15.99
C VAL A 336 -9.86 -9.67 17.48
N SER A 337 -10.61 -10.41 18.32
CA SER A 337 -10.38 -10.42 19.78
C SER A 337 -9.13 -11.20 20.18
N GLU A 338 -8.91 -12.39 19.61
CA GLU A 338 -7.83 -13.29 20.07
C GLU A 338 -6.55 -13.18 19.24
N VAL A 339 -6.67 -13.02 17.92
CA VAL A 339 -5.49 -12.94 17.04
C VAL A 339 -4.97 -11.52 16.92
N LEU A 340 -5.85 -10.52 16.78
CA LEU A 340 -5.46 -9.11 16.76
C LEU A 340 -5.40 -8.50 18.16
N ASN A 341 -5.93 -9.20 19.19
CA ASN A 341 -5.95 -8.78 20.58
C ASN A 341 -6.59 -7.39 20.80
N ALA A 342 -7.68 -7.13 20.07
CA ALA A 342 -8.39 -5.86 20.15
C ALA A 342 -9.56 -5.97 21.15
N SER A 343 -9.58 -5.11 22.18
CA SER A 343 -10.60 -5.09 23.23
C SER A 343 -11.99 -4.75 22.67
N ASP A 344 -12.08 -3.77 21.77
CA ASP A 344 -13.32 -3.30 21.15
C ASP A 344 -13.66 -4.07 19.85
N TYR A 345 -13.44 -5.40 19.86
CA TYR A 345 -13.61 -6.24 18.67
C TYR A 345 -15.02 -6.16 18.06
N GLU A 346 -16.07 -6.00 18.86
CA GLU A 346 -17.45 -5.88 18.37
C GLU A 346 -17.63 -4.63 17.48
N LYS A 347 -17.06 -3.51 17.89
CA LYS A 347 -17.08 -2.25 17.16
C LYS A 347 -16.28 -2.35 15.88
N ILE A 348 -15.10 -2.98 15.94
CA ILE A 348 -14.23 -3.22 14.78
C ILE A 348 -14.94 -4.10 13.75
N VAL A 349 -15.51 -5.24 14.18
CA VAL A 349 -16.26 -6.14 13.30
C VAL A 349 -17.51 -5.45 12.74
N GLY A 350 -18.22 -4.69 13.55
CA GLY A 350 -19.35 -3.87 13.11
C GLY A 350 -18.97 -2.92 11.98
N LEU A 351 -17.82 -2.25 12.12
CA LEU A 351 -17.26 -1.37 11.07
C LEU A 351 -16.90 -2.15 9.80
N VAL A 352 -16.27 -3.32 9.94
CA VAL A 352 -15.94 -4.18 8.80
C VAL A 352 -17.21 -4.62 8.06
N LEU A 353 -18.28 -4.96 8.79
CA LEU A 353 -19.56 -5.34 8.19
C LEU A 353 -20.23 -4.18 7.44
N ILE A 354 -20.14 -2.94 7.94
CA ILE A 354 -20.62 -1.74 7.24
C ILE A 354 -19.85 -1.54 5.93
N LEU A 355 -18.54 -1.77 5.94
CA LEU A 355 -17.67 -1.59 4.78
C LEU A 355 -17.70 -2.78 3.80
N LEU A 356 -18.12 -3.95 4.22
CA LEU A 356 -18.07 -5.20 3.43
C LEU A 356 -18.73 -5.08 2.05
N PRO A 357 -19.94 -4.53 1.89
CA PRO A 357 -20.57 -4.40 0.57
C PRO A 357 -19.72 -3.56 -0.40
N PHE A 358 -19.11 -2.50 0.11
CA PHE A 358 -18.25 -1.62 -0.68
C PHE A 358 -16.93 -2.31 -1.06
N TYR A 359 -16.35 -3.11 -0.17
CA TYR A 359 -15.14 -3.87 -0.48
C TYR A 359 -15.40 -5.05 -1.43
N ILE A 360 -16.61 -5.61 -1.45
CA ILE A 360 -17.02 -6.52 -2.53
C ILE A 360 -16.98 -5.79 -3.88
N LEU A 361 -17.53 -4.58 -3.98
CA LEU A 361 -17.43 -3.76 -5.18
C LEU A 361 -15.97 -3.42 -5.53
N PHE A 362 -15.18 -3.02 -4.53
CA PHE A 362 -13.75 -2.72 -4.68
C PHE A 362 -12.97 -3.90 -5.27
N SER A 363 -13.28 -5.13 -4.86
CA SER A 363 -12.61 -6.33 -5.37
C SER A 363 -12.81 -6.51 -6.88
N TYR A 364 -14.01 -6.26 -7.37
CA TYR A 364 -14.29 -6.28 -8.82
C TYR A 364 -13.68 -5.07 -9.53
N ASN A 365 -13.71 -3.90 -8.88
CA ASN A 365 -13.10 -2.68 -9.40
C ASN A 365 -11.61 -2.88 -9.65
N THR A 366 -10.88 -3.41 -8.67
CA THR A 366 -9.43 -3.71 -8.76
C THR A 366 -9.09 -4.63 -9.94
N LEU A 367 -9.95 -5.57 -10.27
CA LEU A 367 -9.76 -6.43 -11.45
C LEU A 367 -9.99 -5.66 -12.76
N MET A 368 -11.00 -4.78 -12.82
CA MET A 368 -11.23 -3.94 -14.01
C MET A 368 -10.07 -2.95 -14.21
N ASP A 369 -9.60 -2.32 -13.14
CA ASP A 369 -8.43 -1.44 -13.16
C ASP A 369 -7.17 -2.17 -13.63
N SER A 370 -7.01 -3.43 -13.24
CA SER A 370 -5.91 -4.28 -13.71
C SER A 370 -5.93 -4.49 -15.22
N VAL A 371 -7.11 -4.54 -15.84
CA VAL A 371 -7.24 -4.59 -17.30
C VAL A 371 -6.80 -3.25 -17.94
N PHE A 372 -7.15 -2.11 -17.33
CA PHE A 372 -6.71 -0.81 -17.82
C PHE A 372 -5.18 -0.69 -17.76
N TYR A 373 -4.56 -1.10 -16.65
CA TYR A 373 -3.10 -1.18 -16.54
C TYR A 373 -2.48 -2.09 -17.59
N GLY A 374 -2.99 -3.29 -17.74
CA GLY A 374 -2.48 -4.25 -18.70
C GLY A 374 -2.58 -3.78 -20.14
N LYS A 375 -3.57 -2.94 -20.45
CA LYS A 375 -3.78 -2.33 -21.77
C LYS A 375 -3.03 -1.01 -21.98
N GLY A 376 -2.35 -0.50 -20.95
CA GLY A 376 -1.69 0.80 -21.01
C GLY A 376 -2.67 1.98 -21.04
N ARG A 377 -3.95 1.78 -20.67
CA ARG A 377 -5.00 2.81 -20.64
C ARG A 377 -5.07 3.50 -19.27
N THR A 378 -3.91 3.92 -18.78
CA THR A 378 -3.78 4.54 -17.45
C THR A 378 -4.47 5.89 -17.33
N GLU A 379 -4.75 6.56 -18.45
CA GLU A 379 -5.58 7.77 -18.47
C GLU A 379 -6.98 7.54 -17.91
N LEU A 380 -7.53 6.32 -18.06
CA LEU A 380 -8.85 5.98 -17.51
C LEU A 380 -8.83 5.98 -15.98
N LEU A 381 -7.73 5.51 -15.38
CA LEU A 381 -7.53 5.51 -13.91
C LEU A 381 -7.46 6.95 -13.37
N ALA A 382 -6.72 7.84 -14.04
CA ALA A 382 -6.65 9.23 -13.64
C ALA A 382 -8.01 9.93 -13.71
N ILE A 383 -8.79 9.71 -14.77
CA ILE A 383 -10.13 10.27 -14.91
C ILE A 383 -11.06 9.74 -13.82
N GLN A 384 -11.05 8.43 -13.56
CA GLN A 384 -11.82 7.77 -12.50
C GLN A 384 -11.51 8.38 -11.13
N SER A 385 -10.23 8.50 -10.79
CA SER A 385 -9.77 9.08 -9.52
C SER A 385 -10.25 10.53 -9.36
N ILE A 386 -10.06 11.38 -10.37
CA ILE A 386 -10.51 12.78 -10.32
C ILE A 386 -12.03 12.87 -10.16
N VAL A 387 -12.80 12.12 -10.97
CA VAL A 387 -14.26 12.14 -10.92
C VAL A 387 -14.75 11.70 -9.54
N THR A 388 -14.22 10.62 -9.00
CA THR A 388 -14.59 10.10 -7.68
C THR A 388 -14.25 11.10 -6.57
N ASN A 389 -12.99 11.56 -6.52
CA ASN A 389 -12.55 12.45 -5.45
C ASN A 389 -13.32 13.80 -5.46
N VAL A 390 -13.50 14.41 -6.61
CA VAL A 390 -14.19 15.68 -6.71
C VAL A 390 -15.69 15.54 -6.41
N SER A 391 -16.35 14.51 -6.96
CA SER A 391 -17.79 14.34 -6.77
C SER A 391 -18.15 13.92 -5.35
N VAL A 392 -17.44 12.96 -4.76
CA VAL A 392 -17.78 12.43 -3.44
C VAL A 392 -17.24 13.33 -2.33
N TYR A 393 -15.92 13.53 -2.28
CA TYR A 393 -15.33 14.30 -1.19
C TYR A 393 -15.58 15.81 -1.32
N GLY A 394 -15.68 16.34 -2.54
CA GLY A 394 -16.12 17.72 -2.76
C GLY A 394 -17.55 17.97 -2.25
N THR A 395 -18.47 17.04 -2.54
CA THR A 395 -19.84 17.10 -2.00
C THR A 395 -19.86 16.97 -0.48
N ALA A 396 -19.10 16.03 0.08
CA ALA A 396 -18.99 15.86 1.53
C ALA A 396 -18.47 17.12 2.22
N PHE A 397 -17.48 17.80 1.61
CA PHE A 397 -16.98 19.08 2.12
C PHE A 397 -18.05 20.17 2.16
N ILE A 398 -18.85 20.30 1.10
CA ILE A 398 -19.96 21.27 1.05
C ILE A 398 -20.98 20.94 2.15
N LEU A 399 -21.40 19.69 2.28
CA LEU A 399 -22.36 19.25 3.29
C LEU A 399 -21.83 19.46 4.72
N PHE A 400 -20.54 19.25 4.94
CA PHE A 400 -19.89 19.56 6.22
C PHE A 400 -19.92 21.06 6.54
N LYS A 401 -19.63 21.92 5.55
CA LYS A 401 -19.70 23.38 5.70
C LYS A 401 -21.11 23.92 5.90
N MET A 402 -22.11 23.18 5.47
CA MET A 402 -23.54 23.51 5.66
C MET A 402 -24.12 22.91 6.97
N ASP A 403 -23.29 22.30 7.82
CA ASP A 403 -23.70 21.62 9.04
C ASP A 403 -24.73 20.49 8.83
N VAL A 404 -24.81 19.94 7.61
CA VAL A 404 -25.65 18.79 7.26
C VAL A 404 -24.98 17.46 7.55
N PHE A 405 -23.66 17.41 7.41
CA PHE A 405 -22.84 16.24 7.66
C PHE A 405 -22.16 16.33 9.04
N SER A 406 -22.54 15.45 9.95
CA SER A 406 -21.89 15.30 11.27
C SER A 406 -20.97 14.08 11.24
N PRO A 407 -19.66 14.25 11.47
CA PRO A 407 -18.72 13.14 11.49
C PRO A 407 -18.99 12.21 12.67
N THR A 408 -19.13 10.91 12.37
CA THR A 408 -19.14 9.78 13.31
C THR A 408 -18.37 8.64 12.64
N LEU A 409 -17.94 7.63 13.39
CA LEU A 409 -17.30 6.44 12.83
C LEU A 409 -18.10 5.88 11.65
N THR A 410 -19.41 5.72 11.83
CA THR A 410 -20.30 5.17 10.79
C THR A 410 -20.45 6.09 9.59
N THR A 411 -20.66 7.41 9.80
CA THR A 411 -20.85 8.34 8.67
C THR A 411 -19.58 8.53 7.85
N ILE A 412 -18.40 8.53 8.49
CA ILE A 412 -17.11 8.58 7.79
C ILE A 412 -16.86 7.27 7.01
N ALA A 413 -17.17 6.11 7.62
CA ALA A 413 -17.07 4.82 6.95
C ALA A 413 -18.00 4.74 5.72
N LEU A 414 -19.23 5.22 5.85
CA LEU A 414 -20.18 5.30 4.73
C LEU A 414 -19.73 6.29 3.65
N LEU A 415 -19.14 7.43 4.02
CA LEU A 415 -18.54 8.35 3.07
C LEU A 415 -17.43 7.66 2.25
N PHE A 416 -16.52 6.94 2.93
CA PHE A 416 -15.48 6.17 2.27
C PHE A 416 -16.06 5.08 1.38
N GLY A 417 -17.03 4.30 1.88
CA GLY A 417 -17.75 3.29 1.11
C GLY A 417 -18.47 3.88 -0.11
N THR A 418 -19.10 5.04 0.04
CA THR A 418 -19.73 5.76 -1.09
C THR A 418 -18.68 6.14 -2.14
N GLY A 419 -17.49 6.57 -1.73
CA GLY A 419 -16.36 6.80 -2.62
C GLY A 419 -16.05 5.55 -3.46
N ILE A 420 -15.90 4.39 -2.82
CA ILE A 420 -15.67 3.10 -3.50
C ILE A 420 -16.82 2.77 -4.46
N ALA A 421 -18.08 2.99 -4.06
CA ALA A 421 -19.23 2.67 -4.90
C ALA A 421 -19.29 3.56 -6.16
N VAL A 422 -19.06 4.86 -6.01
CA VAL A 422 -19.01 5.80 -7.15
C VAL A 422 -17.84 5.45 -8.07
N ASP A 423 -16.69 5.20 -7.52
CA ASP A 423 -15.50 4.75 -8.24
C ASP A 423 -15.79 3.49 -9.07
N SER A 424 -16.40 2.48 -8.44
CA SER A 424 -16.79 1.24 -9.10
C SER A 424 -17.79 1.43 -10.24
N ILE A 425 -18.74 2.37 -10.11
CA ILE A 425 -19.70 2.70 -11.18
C ILE A 425 -18.97 3.35 -12.37
N VAL A 426 -18.07 4.28 -12.09
CA VAL A 426 -17.28 4.96 -13.13
C VAL A 426 -16.40 3.94 -13.86
N THR A 427 -15.65 3.12 -13.11
CA THR A 427 -14.78 2.07 -13.66
C THR A 427 -15.56 1.06 -14.49
N PHE A 428 -16.69 0.57 -13.98
CA PHE A 428 -17.54 -0.37 -14.74
C PHE A 428 -18.02 0.23 -16.06
N SER A 429 -18.41 1.52 -16.06
CA SER A 429 -18.84 2.22 -17.26
C SER A 429 -17.70 2.33 -18.29
N MET A 430 -16.49 2.65 -17.85
CA MET A 430 -15.30 2.72 -18.69
C MET A 430 -14.88 1.34 -19.21
N TYR A 431 -14.91 0.34 -18.33
CA TYR A 431 -14.60 -1.06 -18.69
C TYR A 431 -15.56 -1.58 -19.76
N ARG A 432 -16.88 -1.31 -19.60
CA ARG A 432 -17.87 -1.69 -20.60
C ARG A 432 -17.62 -1.03 -21.96
N LYS A 433 -17.22 0.25 -21.96
CA LYS A 433 -16.84 0.96 -23.19
C LYS A 433 -15.61 0.34 -23.84
N LEU A 434 -14.57 0.04 -23.06
CA LEU A 434 -13.35 -0.64 -23.55
C LEU A 434 -13.68 -1.99 -24.21
N LEU A 435 -14.58 -2.77 -23.61
CA LEU A 435 -15.04 -4.04 -24.20
C LEU A 435 -15.83 -3.84 -25.51
N GLN A 436 -16.57 -2.77 -25.65
CA GLN A 436 -17.29 -2.44 -26.88
C GLN A 436 -16.34 -2.02 -28.00
N GLU A 437 -15.36 -1.19 -27.68
CA GLU A 437 -14.30 -0.78 -28.63
C GLU A 437 -13.53 -2.00 -29.16
N SER A 438 -13.21 -2.97 -28.30
CA SER A 438 -12.49 -4.19 -28.73
C SER A 438 -13.34 -5.14 -29.55
N ASN A 439 -14.68 -5.12 -29.41
CA ASN A 439 -15.59 -5.95 -30.23
C ASN A 439 -15.99 -5.27 -31.54
N GLY A 440 -15.86 -3.96 -31.66
CA GLY A 440 -16.18 -3.19 -32.88
C GLY A 440 -15.02 -3.09 -33.86
N MET A 441 -13.84 -3.57 -33.48
CA MET A 441 -12.66 -3.70 -34.34
C MET A 441 -12.55 -5.10 -35.00
N LEU A 442 -13.54 -5.94 -34.79
CA LEU A 442 -13.77 -7.20 -35.52
C LEU A 442 -14.96 -7.02 -36.47
#